data_cdc7579820a3091cf1067fcb27452b06
#
_entry.id   cdc7579820a3091cf1067fcb27452b06
#
_cell.length_a   1.000
_cell.length_b   1.000
_cell.length_c   1.000
_cell.angle_alpha   90.00
_cell.angle_beta   90.00
_cell.angle_gamma   90.00
#
_symmetry.space_group_name_H-M   'P 1'
#
loop_
_entity.id
_entity.type
_entity.pdbx_description
1 polymer ?
#
loop_
_entity_poly.entity_id
_entity_poly.type
_entity_poly.pdbx_seq_one_letter_code
_entity_poly.pdbx_strand_id
1 'polypeptide(L)'
;QLIFEEFNDAFALAKHEWKKAGRILKVILYGSYARGTWVDEPHTAKGYQSDYDLLIIVNDKRLADRVKYWSKLDDRLMREYGVTSTLKTPVNFIVHTLQEVNDGLAHGRYFFMDVKAEGVALYQSDDTELHTPKPKTPTQALGMAQEYFEEWYPSAMKRFESARFLIGKEYSKQAAFDLHQTTETLYHCVLLVCTFYTPHVHNLGFLRTQAERIDPRLTYVWPRELKRDRARFEKLKEAYVKARYSKHYRITKEELEWLGEQVEQLGRVVHEVCMERLEKLKAEALASSDKA
;
A
#
# COMPACT_ATOMS: atom_id res chain seq x y z
N GLN A 1 4.03 -9.71 19.82
CA GLN A 1 5.31 -9.78 20.56
C GLN A 1 6.43 -9.06 19.79
N LEU A 2 6.79 -9.48 18.56
CA LEU A 2 7.88 -8.88 17.75
C LEU A 2 7.78 -7.36 17.61
N ILE A 3 6.57 -6.83 17.39
CA ILE A 3 6.31 -5.39 17.27
C ILE A 3 6.77 -4.63 18.54
N PHE A 4 6.42 -5.15 19.70
CA PHE A 4 6.76 -4.51 20.97
C PHE A 4 8.25 -4.65 21.32
N GLU A 5 8.87 -5.78 20.99
CA GLU A 5 10.29 -5.99 21.17
C GLU A 5 11.09 -4.96 20.35
N GLU A 6 10.84 -4.88 19.04
CA GLU A 6 11.56 -3.93 18.17
C GLU A 6 11.25 -2.47 18.53
N PHE A 7 10.00 -2.16 18.94
CA PHE A 7 9.68 -0.82 19.41
C PHE A 7 10.43 -0.47 20.68
N ASN A 8 10.43 -1.34 21.67
CA ASN A 8 11.14 -1.11 22.94
C ASN A 8 12.66 -1.00 22.72
N ASP A 9 13.23 -1.84 21.87
CA ASP A 9 14.66 -1.79 21.55
C ASP A 9 15.05 -0.47 20.85
N ALA A 10 14.19 0.04 19.97
CA ALA A 10 14.42 1.32 19.29
C ALA A 10 14.46 2.51 20.27
N PHE A 11 13.86 2.37 21.46
CA PHE A 11 13.76 3.43 22.45
C PHE A 11 14.47 3.12 23.80
N ALA A 12 15.08 1.96 23.96
CA ALA A 12 15.73 1.51 25.20
C ALA A 12 16.75 2.52 25.76
N LEU A 13 17.47 3.24 24.89
CA LEU A 13 18.48 4.24 25.27
C LEU A 13 18.02 5.68 25.01
N ALA A 14 16.72 5.92 24.99
CA ALA A 14 16.16 7.23 24.68
C ALA A 14 16.50 8.27 25.76
N LYS A 15 17.13 9.37 25.34
CA LYS A 15 17.46 10.51 26.23
C LYS A 15 16.39 11.60 26.22
N HIS A 16 15.64 11.73 25.13
CA HIS A 16 14.61 12.76 24.99
C HIS A 16 13.31 12.33 25.66
N GLU A 17 12.67 13.21 26.38
CA GLU A 17 11.41 12.95 27.11
C GLU A 17 10.29 12.42 26.20
N TRP A 18 10.11 12.99 25.01
CA TRP A 18 9.10 12.52 24.06
C TRP A 18 9.33 11.07 23.59
N LYS A 19 10.60 10.62 23.53
CA LYS A 19 10.92 9.23 23.22
C LYS A 19 10.63 8.30 24.38
N LYS A 20 10.90 8.74 25.62
CA LYS A 20 10.56 7.99 26.83
C LYS A 20 9.05 7.87 27.01
N ALA A 21 8.30 8.91 26.63
CA ALA A 21 6.85 8.93 26.65
C ALA A 21 6.22 8.24 25.43
N GLY A 22 7.04 7.81 24.47
CA GLY A 22 6.59 7.12 23.26
C GLY A 22 5.97 5.76 23.56
N ARG A 23 4.80 5.50 23.01
CA ARG A 23 4.09 4.22 23.20
C ARG A 23 3.21 3.86 22.02
N ILE A 24 3.01 2.57 21.84
CA ILE A 24 1.97 2.03 20.99
C ILE A 24 0.65 2.11 21.75
N LEU A 25 -0.35 2.74 21.16
CA LEU A 25 -1.69 2.86 21.73
C LEU A 25 -2.57 1.69 21.33
N LYS A 26 -2.53 1.30 20.06
CA LYS A 26 -3.33 0.19 19.52
C LYS A 26 -2.57 -0.56 18.44
N VAL A 27 -2.88 -1.84 18.31
CA VAL A 27 -2.53 -2.67 17.15
C VAL A 27 -3.83 -3.30 16.65
N ILE A 28 -4.22 -2.96 15.43
CA ILE A 28 -5.49 -3.39 14.83
C ILE A 28 -5.18 -4.25 13.61
N LEU A 29 -5.68 -5.47 13.61
CA LEU A 29 -5.70 -6.34 12.42
C LEU A 29 -6.84 -5.85 11.51
N TYR A 30 -6.54 -5.65 10.23
CA TYR A 30 -7.55 -5.29 9.23
C TYR A 30 -7.41 -6.15 7.96
N GLY A 31 -8.24 -5.91 6.95
CA GLY A 31 -8.16 -6.63 5.68
C GLY A 31 -8.78 -8.02 5.72
N SER A 32 -8.30 -8.94 4.88
CA SER A 32 -8.92 -10.24 4.65
C SER A 32 -8.98 -11.12 5.90
N TYR A 33 -7.94 -11.10 6.72
CA TYR A 33 -7.91 -11.87 7.97
C TYR A 33 -8.89 -11.34 9.01
N ALA A 34 -9.08 -10.02 9.11
CA ALA A 34 -10.07 -9.44 10.02
C ALA A 34 -11.50 -9.80 9.59
N ARG A 35 -11.76 -9.87 8.28
CA ARG A 35 -13.08 -10.23 7.71
C ARG A 35 -13.35 -11.73 7.63
N GLY A 36 -12.35 -12.59 7.87
CA GLY A 36 -12.48 -14.04 7.67
C GLY A 36 -12.52 -14.46 6.19
N THR A 37 -12.09 -13.59 5.27
CA THR A 37 -12.09 -13.83 3.81
C THR A 37 -10.69 -14.08 3.26
N TRP A 38 -9.76 -14.47 4.12
CA TRP A 38 -8.39 -14.77 3.75
C TRP A 38 -8.30 -16.00 2.83
N VAL A 39 -7.31 -16.00 1.96
CA VAL A 39 -7.01 -17.09 1.03
C VAL A 39 -5.58 -17.56 1.28
N ASP A 40 -5.41 -18.87 1.37
CA ASP A 40 -4.10 -19.51 1.50
C ASP A 40 -3.97 -20.60 0.45
N GLU A 41 -3.62 -20.20 -0.77
CA GLU A 41 -3.46 -21.08 -1.92
C GLU A 41 -2.06 -20.96 -2.55
N PRO A 42 -0.96 -21.12 -1.79
CA PRO A 42 0.39 -20.96 -2.31
C PRO A 42 0.77 -21.99 -3.38
N HIS A 43 0.04 -23.10 -3.44
CA HIS A 43 0.31 -24.23 -4.34
C HIS A 43 -0.57 -24.25 -5.59
N THR A 44 -1.54 -23.35 -5.71
CA THR A 44 -2.36 -23.22 -6.93
C THR A 44 -1.66 -22.39 -7.98
N ALA A 45 -2.16 -22.44 -9.23
CA ALA A 45 -1.68 -21.59 -10.31
C ALA A 45 -1.76 -20.08 -9.96
N LYS A 46 -2.68 -19.69 -9.08
CA LYS A 46 -2.80 -18.32 -8.58
C LYS A 46 -1.71 -17.96 -7.57
N GLY A 47 -1.14 -18.93 -6.82
CA GLY A 47 -0.06 -18.75 -5.87
C GLY A 47 -0.31 -17.66 -4.84
N TYR A 48 -1.59 -17.40 -4.50
CA TYR A 48 -1.98 -16.29 -3.64
C TYR A 48 -2.04 -16.73 -2.18
N GLN A 49 -1.34 -16.00 -1.35
CA GLN A 49 -1.45 -16.11 0.11
C GLN A 49 -1.79 -14.72 0.65
N SER A 50 -2.85 -14.63 1.44
CA SER A 50 -3.21 -13.39 2.14
C SER A 50 -2.20 -13.06 3.23
N ASP A 51 -2.01 -11.78 3.46
CA ASP A 51 -1.09 -11.24 4.47
C ASP A 51 -1.88 -10.83 5.71
N TYR A 52 -1.24 -10.88 6.89
CA TYR A 52 -1.73 -10.12 8.03
C TYR A 52 -1.45 -8.64 7.84
N ASP A 53 -2.48 -7.81 7.83
CA ASP A 53 -2.38 -6.37 7.74
C ASP A 53 -2.64 -5.73 9.10
N LEU A 54 -1.67 -4.99 9.58
CA LEU A 54 -1.72 -4.37 10.88
C LEU A 54 -1.66 -2.85 10.78
N LEU A 55 -2.58 -2.17 11.46
CA LEU A 55 -2.47 -0.75 11.77
C LEU A 55 -1.92 -0.60 13.18
N ILE A 56 -0.75 0.00 13.30
CA ILE A 56 -0.11 0.35 14.56
C ILE A 56 -0.39 1.83 14.82
N ILE A 57 -1.04 2.13 15.93
CA ILE A 57 -1.36 3.50 16.34
C ILE A 57 -0.41 3.89 17.47
N VAL A 58 0.31 5.00 17.26
CA VAL A 58 1.25 5.57 18.22
C VAL A 58 0.79 6.92 18.75
N ASN A 59 1.32 7.34 19.90
CA ASN A 59 0.93 8.58 20.56
C ASN A 59 1.64 9.85 20.06
N ASP A 60 2.71 9.72 19.27
CA ASP A 60 3.49 10.87 18.80
C ASP A 60 3.86 10.71 17.31
N LYS A 61 3.68 11.77 16.51
CA LYS A 61 3.92 11.77 15.06
C LYS A 61 5.35 11.36 14.68
N ARG A 62 6.32 11.73 15.50
CA ARG A 62 7.73 11.39 15.27
C ARG A 62 7.98 9.88 15.34
N LEU A 63 7.12 9.14 16.08
CA LEU A 63 7.18 7.68 16.17
C LEU A 63 6.63 6.98 14.92
N ALA A 64 5.85 7.67 14.10
CA ALA A 64 5.32 7.12 12.86
C ALA A 64 6.34 7.10 11.71
N ASP A 65 7.54 7.66 11.90
CA ASP A 65 8.63 7.60 10.91
C ASP A 65 9.08 6.15 10.71
N ARG A 66 8.56 5.54 9.65
CA ARG A 66 8.75 4.11 9.33
C ARG A 66 10.21 3.78 9.09
N VAL A 67 10.92 4.61 8.33
CA VAL A 67 12.33 4.35 7.99
C VAL A 67 13.20 4.37 9.23
N LYS A 68 12.95 5.30 10.12
CA LYS A 68 13.79 5.54 11.28
C LYS A 68 13.57 4.55 12.43
N TYR A 69 12.33 4.14 12.67
CA TYR A 69 11.99 3.38 13.87
C TYR A 69 11.44 1.97 13.61
N TRP A 70 11.00 1.69 12.36
CA TRP A 70 10.29 0.46 12.03
C TRP A 70 10.99 -0.40 10.98
N SER A 71 12.10 0.08 10.37
CA SER A 71 12.83 -0.69 9.36
C SER A 71 13.35 -2.03 9.89
N LYS A 72 13.81 -2.08 11.14
CA LYS A 72 14.24 -3.32 11.77
C LYS A 72 13.10 -4.32 11.95
N LEU A 73 11.89 -3.84 12.25
CA LEU A 73 10.71 -4.68 12.32
C LEU A 73 10.36 -5.26 10.94
N ASP A 74 10.42 -4.44 9.88
CA ASP A 74 10.23 -4.93 8.51
C ASP A 74 11.20 -6.06 8.17
N ASP A 75 12.50 -5.85 8.43
CA ASP A 75 13.55 -6.84 8.18
C ASP A 75 13.34 -8.13 9.00
N ARG A 76 12.94 -7.98 10.26
CA ARG A 76 12.69 -9.11 11.16
C ARG A 76 11.47 -9.91 10.70
N LEU A 77 10.36 -9.27 10.38
CA LEU A 77 9.16 -9.95 9.88
C LEU A 77 9.43 -10.70 8.58
N MET A 78 10.18 -10.08 7.64
CA MET A 78 10.61 -10.75 6.41
C MET A 78 11.49 -11.96 6.67
N ARG A 79 12.43 -11.88 7.62
CA ARG A 79 13.29 -12.99 7.98
C ARG A 79 12.51 -14.13 8.66
N GLU A 80 11.62 -13.80 9.60
CA GLU A 80 10.80 -14.78 10.31
C GLU A 80 9.83 -15.52 9.38
N TYR A 81 9.38 -14.88 8.32
CA TYR A 81 8.57 -15.52 7.28
C TYR A 81 9.41 -16.27 6.25
N GLY A 82 10.40 -15.60 5.64
CA GLY A 82 11.10 -16.12 4.45
C GLY A 82 12.30 -17.03 4.75
N VAL A 83 12.91 -16.92 5.94
CA VAL A 83 14.14 -17.66 6.29
C VAL A 83 13.88 -18.68 7.40
N THR A 84 13.40 -18.22 8.54
CA THR A 84 13.21 -19.12 9.71
C THR A 84 11.89 -19.88 9.63
N SER A 85 10.95 -19.45 8.80
CA SER A 85 9.59 -20.00 8.69
C SER A 85 8.84 -20.08 10.03
N THR A 86 9.20 -19.24 10.98
CA THR A 86 8.51 -19.09 12.27
C THR A 86 7.13 -18.48 12.06
N LEU A 87 7.03 -17.49 11.16
CA LEU A 87 5.77 -16.97 10.67
C LEU A 87 5.35 -17.76 9.44
N LYS A 88 4.12 -18.26 9.44
CA LYS A 88 3.54 -19.01 8.31
C LYS A 88 2.86 -18.10 7.28
N THR A 89 2.53 -16.90 7.69
CA THR A 89 1.81 -15.91 6.91
C THR A 89 2.61 -14.62 6.90
N PRO A 90 2.77 -13.95 5.75
CA PRO A 90 3.42 -12.65 5.68
C PRO A 90 2.69 -11.63 6.56
N VAL A 91 3.43 -10.68 7.11
CA VAL A 91 2.87 -9.60 7.93
C VAL A 91 3.27 -8.27 7.33
N ASN A 92 2.27 -7.47 7.00
CA ASN A 92 2.41 -6.08 6.62
C ASN A 92 1.91 -5.17 7.74
N PHE A 93 2.49 -3.99 7.86
CA PHE A 93 1.98 -3.02 8.82
C PHE A 93 2.11 -1.59 8.28
N ILE A 94 1.24 -0.74 8.78
CA ILE A 94 1.31 0.72 8.63
C ILE A 94 1.30 1.34 10.02
N VAL A 95 1.91 2.52 10.14
CA VAL A 95 2.01 3.23 11.42
C VAL A 95 1.40 4.61 11.25
N HIS A 96 0.47 4.95 12.12
CA HIS A 96 -0.17 6.26 12.20
C HIS A 96 -0.27 6.72 13.66
N THR A 97 -0.39 8.02 13.83
CA THR A 97 -0.80 8.56 15.14
C THR A 97 -2.30 8.42 15.35
N LEU A 98 -2.72 8.45 16.59
CA LEU A 98 -4.14 8.50 16.94
C LEU A 98 -4.83 9.72 16.28
N GLN A 99 -4.15 10.87 16.24
CA GLN A 99 -4.65 12.06 15.57
C GLN A 99 -4.87 11.82 14.07
N GLU A 100 -3.90 11.28 13.34
CA GLU A 100 -4.02 11.02 11.90
C GLU A 100 -5.17 10.05 11.59
N VAL A 101 -5.37 9.01 12.42
CA VAL A 101 -6.49 8.08 12.27
C VAL A 101 -7.82 8.80 12.51
N ASN A 102 -7.93 9.58 13.59
CA ASN A 102 -9.13 10.32 13.92
C ASN A 102 -9.45 11.41 12.90
N ASP A 103 -8.46 12.09 12.37
CA ASP A 103 -8.61 13.04 11.27
C ASP A 103 -9.10 12.33 10.00
N GLY A 104 -8.57 11.14 9.72
CA GLY A 104 -9.04 10.29 8.62
C GLY A 104 -10.52 9.92 8.76
N LEU A 105 -10.96 9.55 9.96
CA LEU A 105 -12.36 9.26 10.25
C LEU A 105 -13.25 10.52 10.15
N ALA A 106 -12.80 11.64 10.69
CA ALA A 106 -13.51 12.92 10.63
C ALA A 106 -13.67 13.44 9.17
N HIS A 107 -12.71 13.11 8.30
CA HIS A 107 -12.74 13.48 6.88
C HIS A 107 -13.34 12.39 5.98
N GLY A 108 -13.93 11.33 6.55
CA GLY A 108 -14.62 10.27 5.81
C GLY A 108 -13.71 9.51 4.83
N ARG A 109 -12.46 9.25 5.23
CA ARG A 109 -11.55 8.39 4.47
C ARG A 109 -11.96 6.95 4.64
N TYR A 110 -12.42 6.32 3.58
CA TYR A 110 -13.00 4.97 3.59
C TYR A 110 -12.06 3.95 4.24
N PHE A 111 -10.77 4.02 3.95
CA PHE A 111 -9.80 3.12 4.57
C PHE A 111 -9.89 3.09 6.11
N PHE A 112 -9.88 4.25 6.77
CA PHE A 112 -9.98 4.30 8.24
C PHE A 112 -11.38 3.94 8.74
N MET A 113 -12.42 4.23 7.96
CA MET A 113 -13.79 3.83 8.28
C MET A 113 -13.93 2.30 8.26
N ASP A 114 -13.38 1.63 7.25
CA ASP A 114 -13.36 0.17 7.14
C ASP A 114 -12.54 -0.45 8.28
N VAL A 115 -11.35 0.11 8.57
CA VAL A 115 -10.54 -0.37 9.72
C VAL A 115 -11.29 -0.23 11.04
N LYS A 116 -12.06 0.84 11.24
CA LYS A 116 -12.87 1.00 12.46
C LYS A 116 -14.05 0.03 12.50
N ALA A 117 -14.69 -0.22 11.36
CA ALA A 117 -15.90 -1.07 11.29
C ALA A 117 -15.58 -2.57 11.38
N GLU A 118 -14.50 -3.00 10.72
CA GLU A 118 -14.18 -4.42 10.50
C GLU A 118 -12.91 -4.87 11.22
N GLY A 119 -12.09 -3.92 11.70
CA GLY A 119 -10.81 -4.21 12.32
C GLY A 119 -10.94 -4.91 13.67
N VAL A 120 -10.01 -5.82 13.95
CA VAL A 120 -9.91 -6.54 15.21
C VAL A 120 -8.77 -5.96 16.04
N ALA A 121 -9.07 -5.41 17.19
CA ALA A 121 -8.07 -4.90 18.12
C ALA A 121 -7.27 -6.06 18.72
N LEU A 122 -6.00 -6.21 18.34
CA LEU A 122 -5.08 -7.19 18.93
C LEU A 122 -4.40 -6.67 20.19
N TYR A 123 -4.29 -5.35 20.32
CA TYR A 123 -3.74 -4.68 21.48
C TYR A 123 -4.37 -3.29 21.63
N GLN A 124 -4.59 -2.90 22.88
CA GLN A 124 -5.09 -1.59 23.27
C GLN A 124 -4.48 -1.20 24.61
N SER A 125 -3.83 -0.04 24.68
CA SER A 125 -3.13 0.42 25.88
C SER A 125 -4.07 1.05 26.93
N ASP A 126 -5.19 1.59 26.44
CA ASP A 126 -6.19 2.30 27.24
C ASP A 126 -7.56 2.25 26.53
N ASP A 127 -8.59 2.76 27.17
CA ASP A 127 -9.96 2.76 26.65
C ASP A 127 -10.26 3.91 25.67
N THR A 128 -9.23 4.60 25.17
CA THR A 128 -9.42 5.68 24.19
C THR A 128 -10.03 5.11 22.91
N GLU A 129 -11.22 5.55 22.60
CA GLU A 129 -11.94 5.16 21.39
C GLU A 129 -11.50 5.98 20.17
N LEU A 130 -11.58 5.36 19.00
CA LEU A 130 -11.45 6.07 17.73
C LEU A 130 -12.69 6.93 17.49
N HIS A 131 -12.51 8.12 16.90
CA HIS A 131 -13.61 9.02 16.59
C HIS A 131 -14.71 8.36 15.77
N THR A 132 -15.94 8.84 15.92
CA THR A 132 -17.06 8.41 15.07
C THR A 132 -16.79 8.87 13.63
N PRO A 133 -16.88 7.99 12.65
CA PRO A 133 -16.70 8.34 11.24
C PRO A 133 -17.72 9.40 10.79
N LYS A 134 -17.25 10.33 9.97
CA LYS A 134 -18.10 11.30 9.26
C LYS A 134 -18.02 11.03 7.77
N PRO A 135 -18.91 10.18 7.22
CA PRO A 135 -18.92 9.92 5.78
C PRO A 135 -19.05 11.22 4.99
N LYS A 136 -18.37 11.28 3.85
CA LYS A 136 -18.56 12.39 2.91
C LYS A 136 -19.95 12.32 2.27
N THR A 137 -20.50 13.47 1.92
CA THR A 137 -21.63 13.47 0.99
C THR A 137 -21.19 12.89 -0.35
N PRO A 138 -22.10 12.28 -1.14
CA PRO A 138 -21.74 11.74 -2.45
C PRO A 138 -21.08 12.76 -3.37
N THR A 139 -21.52 14.02 -3.34
CA THR A 139 -20.91 15.12 -4.10
C THR A 139 -19.49 15.43 -3.67
N GLN A 140 -19.23 15.46 -2.36
CA GLN A 140 -17.87 15.64 -1.84
C GLN A 140 -16.95 14.47 -2.18
N ALA A 141 -17.48 13.25 -2.10
CA ALA A 141 -16.76 12.03 -2.46
C ALA A 141 -16.38 12.02 -3.94
N LEU A 142 -17.33 12.39 -4.81
CA LEU A 142 -17.07 12.51 -6.25
C LEU A 142 -15.98 13.54 -6.54
N GLY A 143 -16.09 14.76 -6.02
CA GLY A 143 -15.11 15.83 -6.27
C GLY A 143 -13.70 15.40 -5.83
N MET A 144 -13.56 14.83 -4.65
CA MET A 144 -12.26 14.34 -4.16
C MET A 144 -11.69 13.19 -5.01
N ALA A 145 -12.52 12.23 -5.42
CA ALA A 145 -12.07 11.15 -6.28
C ALA A 145 -11.61 11.64 -7.65
N GLN A 146 -12.32 12.63 -8.23
CA GLN A 146 -11.94 13.28 -9.49
C GLN A 146 -10.59 14.00 -9.37
N GLU A 147 -10.41 14.83 -8.33
CA GLU A 147 -9.13 15.52 -8.07
C GLU A 147 -7.96 14.54 -7.99
N TYR A 148 -8.10 13.44 -7.25
CA TYR A 148 -7.06 12.41 -7.17
C TYR A 148 -6.80 11.75 -8.52
N PHE A 149 -7.83 11.42 -9.29
CA PHE A 149 -7.64 10.79 -10.59
C PHE A 149 -6.93 11.73 -11.58
N GLU A 150 -7.36 12.98 -11.65
CA GLU A 150 -6.80 14.01 -12.55
C GLU A 150 -5.34 14.35 -12.21
N GLU A 151 -4.95 14.27 -10.94
CA GLU A 151 -3.57 14.50 -10.51
C GLU A 151 -2.68 13.27 -10.76
N TRP A 152 -3.12 12.09 -10.30
CA TRP A 152 -2.23 10.93 -10.19
C TRP A 152 -2.13 10.11 -11.47
N TYR A 153 -3.23 9.89 -12.17
CA TYR A 153 -3.21 9.04 -13.37
C TYR A 153 -2.39 9.65 -14.51
N PRO A 154 -2.58 10.91 -14.91
CA PRO A 154 -1.76 11.52 -15.95
C PRO A 154 -0.29 11.64 -15.57
N SER A 155 0.01 11.86 -14.28
CA SER A 155 1.38 11.89 -13.76
C SER A 155 2.08 10.54 -13.94
N ALA A 156 1.38 9.44 -13.63
CA ALA A 156 1.88 8.08 -13.83
C ALA A 156 2.15 7.81 -15.31
N MET A 157 1.21 8.17 -16.21
CA MET A 157 1.34 7.88 -17.63
C MET A 157 2.45 8.69 -18.31
N LYS A 158 2.64 9.96 -17.92
CA LYS A 158 3.80 10.75 -18.38
C LYS A 158 5.14 10.11 -17.98
N ARG A 159 5.22 9.59 -16.77
CA ARG A 159 6.43 8.86 -16.34
C ARG A 159 6.59 7.53 -17.08
N PHE A 160 5.51 6.86 -17.42
CA PHE A 160 5.56 5.66 -18.26
C PHE A 160 6.11 5.95 -19.65
N GLU A 161 5.72 7.07 -20.27
CA GLU A 161 6.30 7.51 -21.55
C GLU A 161 7.82 7.72 -21.43
N SER A 162 8.28 8.35 -20.34
CA SER A 162 9.70 8.48 -20.03
C SER A 162 10.38 7.10 -19.94
N ALA A 163 9.79 6.16 -19.20
CA ALA A 163 10.33 4.82 -19.07
C ALA A 163 10.47 4.11 -20.42
N ARG A 164 9.45 4.20 -21.28
CA ARG A 164 9.49 3.62 -22.65
C ARG A 164 10.59 4.24 -23.50
N PHE A 165 10.76 5.55 -23.45
CA PHE A 165 11.86 6.24 -24.12
C PHE A 165 13.23 5.73 -23.64
N LEU A 166 13.41 5.58 -22.32
CA LEU A 166 14.66 5.08 -21.73
C LEU A 166 14.94 3.62 -22.08
N ILE A 167 13.92 2.77 -22.21
CA ILE A 167 14.05 1.39 -22.72
C ILE A 167 14.60 1.43 -24.16
N GLY A 168 14.01 2.26 -25.02
CA GLY A 168 14.45 2.41 -26.41
C GLY A 168 15.88 2.92 -26.56
N LYS A 169 16.38 3.68 -25.56
CA LYS A 169 17.77 4.16 -25.49
C LYS A 169 18.72 3.21 -24.75
N GLU A 170 18.22 2.08 -24.26
CA GLU A 170 18.98 1.09 -23.48
C GLU A 170 19.56 1.65 -22.15
N TYR A 171 18.93 2.67 -21.60
CA TYR A 171 19.27 3.21 -20.28
C TYR A 171 18.59 2.39 -19.17
N SER A 172 19.06 1.14 -19.03
CA SER A 172 18.33 0.09 -18.31
C SER A 172 18.02 0.41 -16.86
N LYS A 173 18.94 1.04 -16.12
CA LYS A 173 18.72 1.36 -14.70
C LYS A 173 17.69 2.47 -14.53
N GLN A 174 17.77 3.52 -15.35
CA GLN A 174 16.83 4.63 -15.34
C GLN A 174 15.43 4.16 -15.74
N ALA A 175 15.35 3.34 -16.79
CA ALA A 175 14.10 2.74 -17.23
C ALA A 175 13.44 1.89 -16.12
N ALA A 176 14.21 1.04 -15.45
CA ALA A 176 13.70 0.23 -14.34
C ALA A 176 13.18 1.08 -13.17
N PHE A 177 13.90 2.17 -12.85
CA PHE A 177 13.47 3.11 -11.81
C PHE A 177 12.17 3.83 -12.20
N ASP A 178 12.07 4.30 -13.45
CA ASP A 178 10.85 4.98 -13.91
C ASP A 178 9.65 4.02 -14.03
N LEU A 179 9.86 2.76 -14.43
CA LEU A 179 8.82 1.72 -14.37
C LEU A 179 8.35 1.45 -12.94
N HIS A 180 9.29 1.39 -11.96
CA HIS A 180 8.94 1.26 -10.54
C HIS A 180 8.08 2.43 -10.09
N GLN A 181 8.49 3.65 -10.36
CA GLN A 181 7.77 4.85 -9.95
C GLN A 181 6.41 4.99 -10.64
N THR A 182 6.30 4.58 -11.90
CA THR A 182 5.01 4.50 -12.61
C THR A 182 4.06 3.53 -11.91
N THR A 183 4.55 2.32 -11.60
CA THR A 183 3.78 1.28 -10.91
C THR A 183 3.31 1.76 -9.54
N GLU A 184 4.19 2.38 -8.78
CA GLU A 184 3.89 2.97 -7.48
C GLU A 184 2.79 4.03 -7.58
N THR A 185 2.95 4.99 -8.52
CA THR A 185 1.99 6.08 -8.73
C THR A 185 0.62 5.55 -9.17
N LEU A 186 0.56 4.51 -10.01
CA LEU A 186 -0.69 3.87 -10.42
C LEU A 186 -1.40 3.19 -9.25
N TYR A 187 -0.66 2.51 -8.37
CA TYR A 187 -1.25 1.94 -7.15
C TYR A 187 -1.76 3.03 -6.20
N HIS A 188 -0.99 4.11 -6.00
CA HIS A 188 -1.47 5.24 -5.22
C HIS A 188 -2.73 5.87 -5.82
N CYS A 189 -2.81 5.99 -7.13
CA CYS A 189 -3.99 6.50 -7.83
C CYS A 189 -5.25 5.69 -7.49
N VAL A 190 -5.24 4.38 -7.72
CA VAL A 190 -6.42 3.55 -7.46
C VAL A 190 -6.80 3.51 -5.98
N LEU A 191 -5.83 3.49 -5.07
CA LEU A 191 -6.08 3.56 -3.63
C LEU A 191 -6.73 4.89 -3.24
N LEU A 192 -6.22 6.01 -3.71
CA LEU A 192 -6.77 7.35 -3.41
C LEU A 192 -8.18 7.53 -3.98
N VAL A 193 -8.41 7.15 -5.23
CA VAL A 193 -9.73 7.28 -5.89
C VAL A 193 -10.78 6.42 -5.21
N CYS A 194 -10.41 5.20 -4.81
CA CYS A 194 -11.38 4.24 -4.26
C CYS A 194 -11.56 4.35 -2.75
N THR A 195 -10.51 4.74 -1.99
CA THR A 195 -10.51 4.69 -0.51
C THR A 195 -10.22 6.02 0.16
N PHE A 196 -9.82 7.05 -0.59
CA PHE A 196 -9.36 8.35 -0.11
C PHE A 196 -8.14 8.26 0.82
N TYR A 197 -7.38 7.18 0.69
CA TYR A 197 -6.18 6.93 1.47
C TYR A 197 -5.16 6.16 0.65
N THR A 198 -3.89 6.46 0.87
CA THR A 198 -2.77 5.64 0.44
C THR A 198 -1.66 5.67 1.50
N PRO A 199 -1.01 4.54 1.79
CA PRO A 199 0.10 4.51 2.73
C PRO A 199 1.35 5.18 2.12
N HIS A 200 2.09 5.92 2.92
CA HIS A 200 3.34 6.56 2.49
C HIS A 200 4.50 5.55 2.48
N VAL A 201 4.50 4.65 1.51
CA VAL A 201 5.49 3.59 1.36
C VAL A 201 5.91 3.42 -0.09
N HIS A 202 7.16 3.01 -0.32
CA HIS A 202 7.69 2.69 -1.65
C HIS A 202 7.73 1.17 -1.91
N ASN A 203 7.03 0.38 -1.10
CA ASN A 203 6.97 -1.07 -1.21
C ASN A 203 5.89 -1.50 -2.20
N LEU A 204 6.28 -1.81 -3.44
CA LEU A 204 5.33 -2.24 -4.49
C LEU A 204 4.57 -3.51 -4.12
N GLY A 205 5.19 -4.44 -3.39
CA GLY A 205 4.50 -5.65 -2.93
C GLY A 205 3.31 -5.31 -2.04
N PHE A 206 3.53 -4.42 -1.07
CA PHE A 206 2.49 -3.97 -0.17
C PHE A 206 1.39 -3.17 -0.90
N LEU A 207 1.78 -2.18 -1.72
CA LEU A 207 0.81 -1.38 -2.51
C LEU A 207 -0.03 -2.27 -3.44
N ARG A 208 0.60 -3.24 -4.09
CA ARG A 208 -0.06 -4.25 -4.91
C ARG A 208 -1.13 -5.00 -4.11
N THR A 209 -0.78 -5.54 -2.95
CA THR A 209 -1.73 -6.27 -2.09
C THR A 209 -2.92 -5.40 -1.70
N GLN A 210 -2.69 -4.13 -1.36
CA GLN A 210 -3.79 -3.20 -1.05
C GLN A 210 -4.68 -2.92 -2.27
N ALA A 211 -4.09 -2.71 -3.43
CA ALA A 211 -4.83 -2.44 -4.67
C ALA A 211 -5.63 -3.66 -5.16
N GLU A 212 -5.06 -4.86 -5.11
CA GLU A 212 -5.72 -6.12 -5.50
C GLU A 212 -7.00 -6.42 -4.68
N ARG A 213 -7.13 -5.83 -3.49
CA ARG A 213 -8.36 -5.91 -2.66
C ARG A 213 -9.47 -5.01 -3.16
N ILE A 214 -9.13 -3.93 -3.86
CA ILE A 214 -10.11 -3.01 -4.43
C ILE A 214 -10.79 -3.68 -5.63
N ASP A 215 -9.99 -4.29 -6.51
CA ASP A 215 -10.51 -4.92 -7.71
C ASP A 215 -9.68 -6.16 -8.10
N PRO A 216 -10.34 -7.33 -8.28
CA PRO A 216 -9.66 -8.57 -8.66
C PRO A 216 -8.90 -8.50 -9.99
N ARG A 217 -9.28 -7.62 -10.93
CA ARG A 217 -8.58 -7.43 -12.20
C ARG A 217 -7.11 -7.06 -12.01
N LEU A 218 -6.79 -6.32 -10.94
CA LEU A 218 -5.41 -5.92 -10.60
C LEU A 218 -4.52 -7.11 -10.24
N THR A 219 -5.10 -8.23 -9.78
CA THR A 219 -4.36 -9.47 -9.48
C THR A 219 -3.74 -10.09 -10.74
N TYR A 220 -4.45 -10.00 -11.87
CA TYR A 220 -4.04 -10.65 -13.12
C TYR A 220 -2.99 -9.87 -13.92
N VAL A 221 -2.70 -8.63 -13.55
CA VAL A 221 -1.67 -7.82 -14.22
C VAL A 221 -0.27 -8.43 -14.07
N TRP A 222 0.01 -9.03 -12.94
CA TRP A 222 1.32 -9.61 -12.65
C TRP A 222 1.22 -11.14 -12.54
N PRO A 223 1.51 -11.88 -13.63
CA PRO A 223 1.48 -13.35 -13.62
C PRO A 223 2.39 -13.93 -12.52
N ARG A 224 1.90 -14.96 -11.82
CA ARG A 224 2.62 -15.58 -10.68
C ARG A 224 2.99 -17.04 -10.93
N GLU A 225 2.51 -17.62 -12.02
CA GLU A 225 2.66 -19.04 -12.33
C GLU A 225 4.13 -19.38 -12.59
N LEU A 226 4.81 -18.58 -13.42
CA LEU A 226 6.17 -18.85 -13.81
C LEU A 226 7.18 -18.19 -12.87
N LYS A 227 8.21 -18.94 -12.48
CA LYS A 227 9.31 -18.44 -11.65
C LYS A 227 9.99 -17.20 -12.27
N ARG A 228 10.13 -17.17 -13.61
CA ARG A 228 10.74 -16.04 -14.31
C ARG A 228 9.93 -14.75 -14.14
N ASP A 229 8.59 -14.82 -14.17
CA ASP A 229 7.74 -13.63 -14.11
C ASP A 229 7.72 -13.06 -12.68
N ARG A 230 7.71 -13.95 -11.69
CA ARG A 230 7.93 -13.53 -10.29
C ARG A 230 9.30 -12.85 -10.11
N ALA A 231 10.37 -13.41 -10.71
CA ALA A 231 11.71 -12.83 -10.62
C ALA A 231 11.80 -11.45 -11.30
N ARG A 232 11.09 -11.22 -12.41
CA ARG A 232 11.02 -9.92 -13.08
C ARG A 232 10.32 -8.88 -12.19
N PHE A 233 9.22 -9.25 -11.56
CA PHE A 233 8.54 -8.36 -10.61
C PHE A 233 9.42 -8.04 -9.39
N GLU A 234 10.18 -9.02 -8.87
CA GLU A 234 11.17 -8.76 -7.80
C GLU A 234 12.23 -7.75 -8.25
N LYS A 235 12.75 -7.85 -9.48
CA LYS A 235 13.68 -6.84 -10.03
C LYS A 235 13.05 -5.44 -10.10
N LEU A 236 11.77 -5.34 -10.46
CA LEU A 236 11.04 -4.08 -10.45
C LEU A 236 10.93 -3.51 -9.02
N LYS A 237 10.59 -4.32 -8.03
CA LYS A 237 10.54 -3.91 -6.63
C LYS A 237 11.89 -3.38 -6.14
N GLU A 238 12.96 -4.07 -6.47
CA GLU A 238 14.31 -3.69 -6.09
C GLU A 238 14.83 -2.42 -6.78
N ALA A 239 14.23 -2.03 -7.91
CA ALA A 239 14.71 -0.91 -8.73
C ALA A 239 14.69 0.42 -7.97
N TYR A 240 13.76 0.62 -7.03
CA TYR A 240 13.71 1.83 -6.21
C TYR A 240 15.03 2.17 -5.52
N VAL A 241 15.69 1.18 -4.98
CA VAL A 241 16.98 1.34 -4.30
C VAL A 241 18.13 0.92 -5.21
N LYS A 242 18.08 -0.31 -5.74
CA LYS A 242 19.24 -0.92 -6.40
C LYS A 242 19.56 -0.27 -7.76
N ALA A 243 18.58 0.19 -8.52
CA ALA A 243 18.87 0.85 -9.79
C ALA A 243 19.66 2.17 -9.61
N ARG A 244 19.45 2.87 -8.50
CA ARG A 244 20.13 4.13 -8.18
C ARG A 244 21.49 3.94 -7.53
N TYR A 245 21.61 3.00 -6.60
CA TYR A 245 22.75 2.93 -5.68
C TYR A 245 23.62 1.69 -5.85
N SER A 246 23.13 0.62 -6.52
CA SER A 246 23.90 -0.61 -6.65
C SER A 246 24.57 -0.73 -8.02
N LYS A 247 25.88 -0.89 -8.03
CA LYS A 247 26.62 -1.24 -9.25
C LYS A 247 26.31 -2.67 -9.75
N HIS A 248 25.75 -3.51 -8.91
CA HIS A 248 25.44 -4.92 -9.21
C HIS A 248 24.01 -5.14 -9.75
N TYR A 249 23.14 -4.11 -9.71
CA TYR A 249 21.82 -4.24 -10.29
C TYR A 249 21.91 -4.46 -11.80
N ARG A 250 21.32 -5.54 -12.27
CA ARG A 250 21.29 -5.93 -13.67
C ARG A 250 19.85 -6.27 -14.07
N ILE A 251 19.42 -5.70 -15.17
CA ILE A 251 18.14 -5.99 -15.81
C ILE A 251 18.36 -5.97 -17.33
N THR A 252 17.83 -6.97 -18.03
CA THR A 252 17.99 -7.08 -19.47
C THR A 252 16.94 -6.25 -20.20
N LYS A 253 17.14 -6.05 -21.51
CA LYS A 253 16.18 -5.35 -22.36
C LYS A 253 14.85 -6.10 -22.42
N GLU A 254 14.88 -7.41 -22.59
CA GLU A 254 13.69 -8.26 -22.64
C GLU A 254 12.90 -8.22 -21.31
N GLU A 255 13.60 -8.15 -20.18
CA GLU A 255 12.96 -8.00 -18.89
C GLU A 255 12.27 -6.63 -18.75
N LEU A 256 12.92 -5.57 -19.26
CA LEU A 256 12.36 -4.22 -19.25
C LEU A 256 11.17 -4.08 -20.21
N GLU A 257 11.24 -4.66 -21.39
CA GLU A 257 10.15 -4.68 -22.37
C GLU A 257 8.92 -5.39 -21.77
N TRP A 258 9.13 -6.58 -21.20
CA TRP A 258 8.06 -7.31 -20.53
C TRP A 258 7.47 -6.52 -19.35
N LEU A 259 8.30 -5.92 -18.50
CA LEU A 259 7.83 -5.07 -17.40
C LEU A 259 7.04 -3.85 -17.93
N GLY A 260 7.50 -3.26 -19.04
CA GLY A 260 6.79 -2.17 -19.69
C GLY A 260 5.39 -2.57 -20.15
N GLU A 261 5.23 -3.76 -20.74
CA GLU A 261 3.93 -4.32 -21.14
C GLU A 261 3.00 -4.51 -19.91
N GLN A 262 3.55 -5.05 -18.81
CA GLN A 262 2.74 -5.24 -17.59
C GLN A 262 2.35 -3.90 -16.94
N VAL A 263 3.24 -2.90 -16.94
CA VAL A 263 2.94 -1.55 -16.42
C VAL A 263 1.90 -0.85 -17.29
N GLU A 264 1.96 -1.01 -18.61
CA GLU A 264 0.93 -0.50 -19.52
C GLU A 264 -0.43 -1.15 -19.25
N GLN A 265 -0.45 -2.47 -19.05
CA GLN A 265 -1.68 -3.18 -18.66
C GLN A 265 -2.19 -2.70 -17.30
N LEU A 266 -1.30 -2.50 -16.31
CA LEU A 266 -1.67 -1.92 -15.02
C LEU A 266 -2.34 -0.56 -15.20
N GLY A 267 -1.77 0.31 -16.05
CA GLY A 267 -2.34 1.61 -16.37
C GLY A 267 -3.76 1.51 -16.92
N ARG A 268 -4.02 0.58 -17.86
CA ARG A 268 -5.36 0.34 -18.40
C ARG A 268 -6.35 -0.11 -17.33
N VAL A 269 -5.98 -1.11 -16.53
CA VAL A 269 -6.87 -1.63 -15.47
C VAL A 269 -7.15 -0.57 -14.39
N VAL A 270 -6.13 0.19 -13.98
CA VAL A 270 -6.30 1.30 -13.01
C VAL A 270 -7.26 2.35 -13.57
N HIS A 271 -7.11 2.71 -14.86
CA HIS A 271 -8.02 3.65 -15.51
C HIS A 271 -9.47 3.15 -15.46
N GLU A 272 -9.72 1.92 -15.87
CA GLU A 272 -11.05 1.31 -15.88
C GLU A 272 -11.67 1.30 -14.48
N VAL A 273 -10.93 0.80 -13.48
CA VAL A 273 -11.40 0.74 -12.08
C VAL A 273 -11.73 2.13 -11.53
N CYS A 274 -10.86 3.12 -11.80
CA CYS A 274 -11.09 4.49 -11.35
C CYS A 274 -12.30 5.12 -12.05
N MET A 275 -12.47 4.93 -13.36
CA MET A 275 -13.62 5.46 -14.09
C MET A 275 -14.94 4.84 -13.63
N GLU A 276 -14.98 3.53 -13.43
CA GLU A 276 -16.17 2.86 -12.86
C GLU A 276 -16.51 3.40 -11.46
N ARG A 277 -15.48 3.65 -10.64
CA ARG A 277 -15.68 4.27 -9.33
C ARG A 277 -16.26 5.68 -9.42
N LEU A 278 -15.72 6.51 -10.32
CA LEU A 278 -16.20 7.87 -10.55
C LEU A 278 -17.65 7.89 -11.06
N GLU A 279 -18.00 7.02 -12.00
CA GLU A 279 -19.38 6.91 -12.49
C GLU A 279 -20.35 6.46 -11.38
N LYS A 280 -19.94 5.53 -10.52
CA LYS A 280 -20.73 5.13 -9.35
C LYS A 280 -20.98 6.31 -8.40
N LEU A 281 -19.91 7.04 -8.05
CA LEU A 281 -20.02 8.22 -7.18
C LEU A 281 -20.89 9.31 -7.79
N LYS A 282 -20.82 9.50 -9.11
CA LYS A 282 -21.66 10.45 -9.84
C LYS A 282 -23.14 10.08 -9.77
N ALA A 283 -23.47 8.80 -9.97
CA ALA A 283 -24.83 8.31 -9.82
C ALA A 283 -25.36 8.50 -8.39
N GLU A 284 -24.53 8.22 -7.37
CA GLU A 284 -24.87 8.44 -5.96
C GLU A 284 -25.11 9.93 -5.65
N ALA A 285 -24.29 10.83 -6.23
CA ALA A 285 -24.43 12.28 -6.07
C ALA A 285 -25.73 12.81 -6.68
N LEU A 286 -26.09 12.36 -7.89
CA LEU A 286 -27.36 12.71 -8.55
C LEU A 286 -28.56 12.23 -7.73
N ALA A 287 -28.56 10.97 -7.31
CA ALA A 287 -29.64 10.40 -6.50
C ALA A 287 -29.83 11.09 -5.12
N SER A 288 -28.79 11.70 -4.58
CA SER A 288 -28.88 12.47 -3.33
C SER A 288 -29.40 13.88 -3.54
N SER A 289 -29.16 14.49 -4.72
CA SER A 289 -29.67 15.82 -5.07
C SER A 289 -31.18 15.82 -5.33
N ASP A 290 -31.70 14.72 -5.86
CA ASP A 290 -33.17 14.57 -6.15
C ASP A 290 -33.99 14.35 -4.87
N LYS A 291 -33.36 14.10 -3.72
CA LYS A 291 -34.02 13.88 -2.42
C LYS A 291 -33.95 15.07 -1.46
N ALA A 292 -33.21 16.11 -1.82
CA ALA A 292 -33.02 17.33 -1.01
C ALA A 292 -33.89 18.48 -1.51
#